data_37d45f4ac7228b12336033edadbb656d
#
_entry.id   37d45f4ac7228b12336033edadbb656d
#
_cell.length_a   1.000
_cell.length_b   1.000
_cell.length_c   1.000
_cell.angle_alpha   90.00
_cell.angle_beta   90.00
_cell.angle_gamma   90.00
#
_symmetry.space_group_name_H-M   'P 1'
#
loop_
_entity.id
_entity.type
_entity.pdbx_description
1 polymer ?
#
loop_
_entity_poly.entity_id
_entity_poly.type
_entity_poly.pdbx_seq_one_letter_code
_entity_poly.pdbx_strand_id
1 'polypeptide(L)'
;MPKADAPRFDEAFRADLRALFRWRRDVRHFRRDPLPEGLLERLLELANLAPSVGLSQPWRFVLVEDPARRAAIRADFARCNAAALAGQAEERAGLYAGLKLAGLEEAPCHLALFAEGDPTQGHGLGRETMPETVAYSAVMALHTLWLAARAEGVGLGWVSILDQAAVRRVLDVPGDWLFIGYLCLGWPEAEEASPELERLGWEKRRPIAERLLRR
;
A
#
# COMPACT_ATOMS: atom_id res chain seq x y z
N MET A 1 20.57 7.49 -30.80
CA MET A 1 20.54 6.28 -30.00
C MET A 1 19.72 5.24 -30.76
N PRO A 2 20.17 3.97 -30.89
CA PRO A 2 19.33 2.92 -31.49
C PRO A 2 18.04 2.81 -30.67
N LYS A 3 16.88 2.71 -31.36
CA LYS A 3 15.61 2.41 -30.70
C LYS A 3 15.75 1.02 -30.10
N ALA A 4 15.65 0.92 -28.77
CA ALA A 4 15.51 -0.39 -28.14
C ALA A 4 14.21 -1.02 -28.65
N ASP A 5 14.28 -2.25 -29.13
CA ASP A 5 13.08 -2.99 -29.50
C ASP A 5 12.22 -3.18 -28.25
N ALA A 6 10.95 -2.75 -28.32
CA ALA A 6 10.02 -2.92 -27.21
C ALA A 6 9.81 -4.43 -26.95
N PRO A 7 9.82 -4.87 -25.69
CA PRO A 7 9.60 -6.28 -25.36
C PRO A 7 8.21 -6.72 -25.82
N ARG A 8 8.12 -7.94 -26.34
CA ARG A 8 6.84 -8.58 -26.69
C ARG A 8 6.44 -9.50 -25.56
N PHE A 9 5.23 -9.31 -25.07
CA PHE A 9 4.65 -10.15 -24.01
C PHE A 9 3.79 -11.23 -24.65
N ASP A 10 4.18 -12.49 -24.47
CA ASP A 10 3.49 -13.67 -24.99
C ASP A 10 2.24 -14.04 -24.15
N GLU A 11 1.55 -15.12 -24.52
CA GLU A 11 0.35 -15.55 -23.79
C GLU A 11 0.68 -16.11 -22.40
N ALA A 12 1.83 -16.74 -22.22
CA ALA A 12 2.28 -17.23 -20.92
C ALA A 12 2.46 -16.06 -19.95
N PHE A 13 3.19 -15.02 -20.35
CA PHE A 13 3.34 -13.81 -19.54
C PHE A 13 1.98 -13.15 -19.22
N ARG A 14 1.06 -13.07 -20.19
CA ARG A 14 -0.28 -12.50 -19.93
C ARG A 14 -1.08 -13.35 -18.94
N ALA A 15 -0.91 -14.67 -18.96
CA ALA A 15 -1.54 -15.56 -17.98
C ALA A 15 -0.97 -15.34 -16.58
N ASP A 16 0.35 -15.25 -16.45
CA ASP A 16 1.03 -14.98 -15.19
C ASP A 16 0.67 -13.61 -14.62
N LEU A 17 0.58 -12.57 -15.46
CA LEU A 17 0.14 -11.25 -15.06
C LEU A 17 -1.31 -11.26 -14.51
N ARG A 18 -2.21 -12.01 -15.17
CA ARG A 18 -3.58 -12.19 -14.67
C ARG A 18 -3.60 -12.93 -13.32
N ALA A 19 -2.74 -13.93 -13.15
CA ALA A 19 -2.59 -14.64 -11.88
C ALA A 19 -2.05 -13.71 -10.79
N LEU A 20 -1.02 -12.91 -11.08
CA LEU A 20 -0.47 -11.92 -10.17
C LEU A 20 -1.55 -10.97 -9.64
N PHE A 21 -2.39 -10.39 -10.50
CA PHE A 21 -3.51 -9.53 -10.09
C PHE A 21 -4.54 -10.28 -9.23
N ARG A 22 -4.83 -11.54 -9.56
CA ARG A 22 -5.76 -12.37 -8.79
C ARG A 22 -5.25 -12.71 -7.41
N TRP A 23 -3.96 -12.98 -7.26
CA TRP A 23 -3.36 -13.45 -6.03
C TRP A 23 -2.76 -12.34 -5.16
N ARG A 24 -2.67 -11.11 -5.63
CA ARG A 24 -2.32 -9.97 -4.78
C ARG A 24 -3.43 -9.75 -3.74
N ARG A 25 -3.03 -9.71 -2.46
CA ARG A 25 -3.92 -9.51 -1.30
C ARG A 25 -3.42 -8.38 -0.43
N ASP A 26 -4.35 -7.76 0.28
CA ASP A 26 -4.06 -7.00 1.48
C ASP A 26 -3.80 -8.00 2.60
N VAL A 27 -2.53 -8.22 2.91
CA VAL A 27 -2.10 -9.25 3.86
C VAL A 27 -2.18 -8.67 5.26
N ARG A 28 -2.80 -9.40 6.20
CA ARG A 28 -3.03 -8.96 7.57
C ARG A 28 -2.29 -9.78 8.61
N HIS A 29 -1.89 -11.01 8.24
CA HIS A 29 -1.16 -11.95 9.10
C HIS A 29 0.15 -12.35 8.42
N PHE A 30 1.25 -12.24 9.17
CA PHE A 30 2.58 -12.45 8.64
C PHE A 30 3.37 -13.42 9.51
N ARG A 31 4.25 -14.18 8.87
CA ARG A 31 5.34 -14.85 9.55
C ARG A 31 6.36 -13.81 9.99
N ARG A 32 7.07 -14.13 11.08
CA ARG A 32 8.09 -13.21 11.64
C ARG A 32 9.47 -13.35 10.99
N ASP A 33 9.61 -14.26 10.01
CA ASP A 33 10.86 -14.46 9.28
C ASP A 33 11.29 -13.17 8.57
N PRO A 34 12.56 -12.76 8.69
CA PRO A 34 13.05 -11.55 8.04
C PRO A 34 13.00 -11.68 6.52
N LEU A 35 12.89 -10.56 5.84
CA LEU A 35 13.09 -10.52 4.40
C LEU A 35 14.59 -10.71 4.08
N PRO A 36 14.95 -11.36 2.96
CA PRO A 36 16.32 -11.48 2.50
C PRO A 36 16.98 -10.10 2.30
N GLU A 37 18.25 -10.02 2.57
CA GLU A 37 19.03 -8.82 2.33
C GLU A 37 18.91 -8.33 0.88
N GLY A 38 18.76 -7.03 0.68
CA GLY A 38 18.60 -6.40 -0.62
C GLY A 38 17.26 -6.63 -1.32
N LEU A 39 16.33 -7.43 -0.74
CA LEU A 39 15.02 -7.65 -1.38
C LEU A 39 14.17 -6.38 -1.33
N LEU A 40 14.14 -5.69 -0.20
CA LEU A 40 13.38 -4.45 -0.07
C LEU A 40 13.83 -3.39 -1.09
N GLU A 41 15.12 -3.20 -1.23
CA GLU A 41 15.72 -2.26 -2.17
C GLU A 41 15.31 -2.58 -3.61
N ARG A 42 15.40 -3.85 -4.04
CA ARG A 42 14.94 -4.27 -5.37
C ARG A 42 13.46 -4.01 -5.59
N LEU A 43 12.62 -4.24 -4.57
CA LEU A 43 11.18 -3.95 -4.65
C LEU A 43 10.92 -2.45 -4.79
N LEU A 44 11.67 -1.61 -4.07
CA LEU A 44 11.56 -0.15 -4.15
C LEU A 44 12.07 0.39 -5.50
N GLU A 45 13.10 -0.21 -6.10
CA GLU A 45 13.53 0.10 -7.46
C GLU A 45 12.42 -0.15 -8.48
N LEU A 46 11.69 -1.26 -8.36
CA LEU A 46 10.52 -1.53 -9.21
C LEU A 46 9.39 -0.53 -8.96
N ALA A 47 9.11 -0.19 -7.70
CA ALA A 47 8.13 0.83 -7.35
C ALA A 47 8.46 2.19 -7.97
N ASN A 48 9.76 2.52 -8.08
CA ASN A 48 10.24 3.76 -8.67
C ASN A 48 10.00 3.88 -10.19
N LEU A 49 9.63 2.78 -10.86
CA LEU A 49 9.21 2.77 -12.27
C LEU A 49 7.74 3.17 -12.47
N ALA A 50 7.00 3.42 -11.39
CA ALA A 50 5.60 3.84 -11.49
C ALA A 50 5.46 5.18 -12.24
N PRO A 51 4.36 5.37 -12.97
CA PRO A 51 4.08 6.67 -13.58
C PRO A 51 3.77 7.71 -12.52
N SER A 52 4.12 8.97 -12.78
CA SER A 52 3.80 10.10 -11.92
C SER A 52 3.45 11.35 -12.72
N VAL A 53 2.62 12.20 -12.15
CA VAL A 53 2.26 13.48 -12.75
C VAL A 53 3.53 14.29 -13.03
N GLY A 54 3.69 14.76 -14.25
CA GLY A 54 4.87 15.51 -14.66
C GLY A 54 6.22 14.80 -14.46
N LEU A 55 6.25 13.47 -14.27
CA LEU A 55 7.43 12.70 -13.85
C LEU A 55 8.03 13.22 -12.54
N SER A 56 7.17 13.68 -11.63
CA SER A 56 7.58 14.30 -10.37
C SER A 56 8.10 13.33 -9.31
N GLN A 57 7.77 12.04 -9.40
CA GLN A 57 8.19 10.98 -8.47
C GLN A 57 8.07 11.42 -6.99
N PRO A 58 6.88 11.83 -6.55
CA PRO A 58 6.70 12.51 -5.28
C PRO A 58 6.75 11.58 -4.07
N TRP A 59 6.81 10.27 -4.28
CA TRP A 59 6.80 9.28 -3.20
C TRP A 59 8.04 9.35 -2.33
N ARG A 60 7.82 9.23 -1.03
CA ARG A 60 8.85 9.16 0.00
C ARG A 60 8.56 7.95 0.87
N PHE A 61 9.39 6.92 0.76
CA PHE A 61 9.32 5.72 1.59
C PHE A 61 10.19 5.92 2.83
N VAL A 62 9.61 5.75 4.01
CA VAL A 62 10.30 5.81 5.29
C VAL A 62 10.34 4.41 5.89
N LEU A 63 11.53 3.82 5.95
CA LEU A 63 11.73 2.53 6.62
C LEU A 63 11.69 2.74 8.13
N VAL A 64 10.78 2.04 8.81
CA VAL A 64 10.57 2.18 10.25
C VAL A 64 11.20 1.00 10.97
N GLU A 65 12.45 1.17 11.40
CA GLU A 65 13.22 0.13 12.11
C GLU A 65 13.18 0.29 13.62
N ASP A 66 13.10 1.53 14.12
CA ASP A 66 13.08 1.83 15.53
C ASP A 66 11.86 1.20 16.24
N PRO A 67 12.08 0.28 17.20
CA PRO A 67 11.00 -0.37 17.94
C PRO A 67 10.10 0.62 18.71
N ALA A 68 10.62 1.75 19.18
CA ALA A 68 9.84 2.76 19.89
C ALA A 68 8.87 3.47 18.92
N ARG A 69 9.32 3.81 17.72
CA ARG A 69 8.46 4.37 16.67
C ARG A 69 7.38 3.37 16.23
N ARG A 70 7.73 2.09 16.03
CA ARG A 70 6.76 1.02 15.74
C ARG A 70 5.72 0.88 16.85
N ALA A 71 6.14 0.93 18.12
CA ALA A 71 5.24 0.88 19.27
C ALA A 71 4.28 2.09 19.30
N ALA A 72 4.77 3.30 19.01
CA ALA A 72 3.95 4.49 18.93
C ALA A 72 2.90 4.41 17.81
N ILE A 73 3.27 3.89 16.64
CA ILE A 73 2.31 3.65 15.52
C ILE A 73 1.25 2.61 15.91
N ARG A 74 1.62 1.51 16.60
CA ARG A 74 0.63 0.55 17.10
C ARG A 74 -0.34 1.16 18.11
N ALA A 75 0.16 2.00 19.02
CA ALA A 75 -0.69 2.70 19.99
C ALA A 75 -1.66 3.67 19.31
N ASP A 76 -1.21 4.40 18.29
CA ASP A 76 -2.07 5.27 17.50
C ASP A 76 -3.13 4.49 16.73
N PHE A 77 -2.74 3.37 16.09
CA PHE A 77 -3.69 2.45 15.45
C PHE A 77 -4.75 1.96 16.44
N ALA A 78 -4.36 1.49 17.61
CA ALA A 78 -5.30 0.99 18.62
C ALA A 78 -6.31 2.07 19.02
N ARG A 79 -5.86 3.30 19.24
CA ARG A 79 -6.69 4.45 19.54
C ARG A 79 -7.67 4.78 18.41
N CYS A 80 -7.18 4.89 17.17
CA CYS A 80 -7.99 5.20 15.99
C CYS A 80 -8.99 4.07 15.69
N ASN A 81 -8.57 2.82 15.83
CA ASN A 81 -9.42 1.66 15.61
C ASN A 81 -10.55 1.54 16.65
N ALA A 82 -10.27 1.86 17.92
CA ALA A 82 -11.31 1.93 18.96
C ALA A 82 -12.36 3.00 18.65
N ALA A 83 -11.93 4.19 18.19
CA ALA A 83 -12.83 5.24 17.76
C ALA A 83 -13.66 4.84 16.52
N ALA A 84 -13.03 4.18 15.54
CA ALA A 84 -13.72 3.67 14.36
C ALA A 84 -14.73 2.58 14.70
N LEU A 85 -14.42 1.69 15.64
CA LEU A 85 -15.36 0.68 16.13
C LEU A 85 -16.57 1.30 16.82
N ALA A 86 -16.34 2.29 17.68
CA ALA A 86 -17.41 3.02 18.38
C ALA A 86 -18.37 3.77 17.41
N GLY A 87 -17.89 4.12 16.22
CA GLY A 87 -18.68 4.75 15.16
C GLY A 87 -19.43 3.76 14.25
N GLN A 88 -19.25 2.44 14.42
CA GLN A 88 -19.98 1.44 13.61
C GLN A 88 -21.43 1.32 14.05
N ALA A 89 -22.34 1.09 13.08
CA ALA A 89 -23.69 0.67 13.39
C ALA A 89 -23.67 -0.69 14.13
N GLU A 90 -24.60 -0.88 15.08
CA GLU A 90 -24.66 -2.06 15.94
C GLU A 90 -24.58 -3.38 15.16
N GLU A 91 -25.27 -3.45 14.02
CA GLU A 91 -25.30 -4.62 13.13
C GLU A 91 -23.92 -4.99 12.53
N ARG A 92 -23.01 -4.02 12.39
CA ARG A 92 -21.68 -4.19 11.82
C ARG A 92 -20.54 -4.19 12.85
N ALA A 93 -20.79 -3.74 14.07
CA ALA A 93 -19.78 -3.60 15.10
C ALA A 93 -19.08 -4.93 15.42
N GLY A 94 -19.86 -6.03 15.53
CA GLY A 94 -19.32 -7.37 15.75
C GLY A 94 -18.43 -7.87 14.61
N LEU A 95 -18.86 -7.62 13.37
CA LEU A 95 -18.08 -7.97 12.18
C LEU A 95 -16.78 -7.13 12.11
N TYR A 96 -16.88 -5.82 12.35
CA TYR A 96 -15.71 -4.92 12.37
C TYR A 96 -14.69 -5.36 13.43
N ALA A 97 -15.16 -5.69 14.64
CA ALA A 97 -14.27 -6.17 15.73
C ALA A 97 -13.54 -7.47 15.37
N GLY A 98 -14.10 -8.29 14.47
CA GLY A 98 -13.48 -9.50 13.94
C GLY A 98 -12.40 -9.24 12.88
N LEU A 99 -12.34 -8.03 12.31
CA LEU A 99 -11.34 -7.66 11.30
C LEU A 99 -9.99 -7.34 11.97
N LYS A 100 -9.24 -8.37 12.33
CA LYS A 100 -7.94 -8.22 12.99
C LYS A 100 -6.87 -7.74 11.99
N LEU A 101 -6.02 -6.84 12.43
CA LEU A 101 -4.87 -6.34 11.68
C LEU A 101 -3.59 -6.63 12.48
N ALA A 102 -3.12 -7.86 12.41
CA ALA A 102 -1.95 -8.32 13.17
C ALA A 102 -0.61 -7.86 12.57
N GLY A 103 -0.59 -7.40 11.32
CA GLY A 103 0.62 -7.02 10.59
C GLY A 103 1.50 -5.98 11.29
N LEU A 104 0.91 -5.07 12.08
CA LEU A 104 1.69 -4.11 12.88
C LEU A 104 2.54 -4.76 13.99
N GLU A 105 2.28 -6.00 14.35
CA GLU A 105 3.03 -6.75 15.37
C GLU A 105 3.88 -7.86 14.77
N GLU A 106 3.46 -8.42 13.63
CA GLU A 106 4.02 -9.64 13.06
C GLU A 106 4.97 -9.37 11.90
N ALA A 107 4.67 -8.36 11.06
CA ALA A 107 5.46 -8.12 9.87
C ALA A 107 6.91 -7.74 10.21
N PRO A 108 7.91 -8.36 9.57
CA PRO A 108 9.32 -8.07 9.81
C PRO A 108 9.73 -6.69 9.30
N CYS A 109 9.10 -6.20 8.23
CA CYS A 109 9.43 -4.93 7.59
C CYS A 109 8.25 -3.97 7.63
N HIS A 110 8.52 -2.72 8.05
CA HIS A 110 7.54 -1.64 8.13
C HIS A 110 7.99 -0.44 7.31
N LEU A 111 7.13 0.05 6.43
CA LEU A 111 7.33 1.27 5.67
C LEU A 111 6.18 2.25 5.93
N ALA A 112 6.50 3.54 6.00
CA ALA A 112 5.47 4.57 5.81
C ALA A 112 5.66 5.21 4.43
N LEU A 113 4.57 5.40 3.70
CA LEU A 113 4.59 6.08 2.41
C LEU A 113 3.98 7.46 2.55
N PHE A 114 4.71 8.43 2.05
CA PHE A 114 4.27 9.81 1.90
C PHE A 114 4.38 10.26 0.45
N ALA A 115 3.70 11.34 0.13
CA ALA A 115 3.94 12.12 -1.07
C ALA A 115 4.45 13.51 -0.65
N GLU A 116 5.51 13.99 -1.26
CA GLU A 116 5.96 15.36 -1.14
C GLU A 116 4.87 16.28 -1.69
N GLY A 117 4.38 17.22 -0.89
CA GLY A 117 3.18 18.00 -1.23
C GLY A 117 3.40 18.93 -2.43
N ASP A 118 4.60 19.50 -2.55
CA ASP A 118 5.00 20.39 -3.65
C ASP A 118 6.37 20.01 -4.23
N PRO A 119 6.49 18.87 -4.95
CA PRO A 119 7.75 18.44 -5.52
C PRO A 119 8.25 19.43 -6.56
N THR A 120 9.53 19.83 -6.46
CA THR A 120 10.16 20.69 -7.46
C THR A 120 10.38 19.96 -8.79
N GLN A 121 10.62 18.64 -8.74
CA GLN A 121 10.71 17.80 -9.93
C GLN A 121 9.37 17.77 -10.67
N GLY A 122 9.43 17.73 -12.01
CA GLY A 122 8.23 17.76 -12.87
C GLY A 122 7.69 19.17 -13.16
N HIS A 123 8.31 20.21 -12.58
CA HIS A 123 8.04 21.63 -12.91
C HIS A 123 6.56 22.03 -12.87
N GLY A 124 5.78 21.43 -11.98
CA GLY A 124 4.35 21.72 -11.85
C GLY A 124 3.43 21.12 -12.92
N LEU A 125 3.98 20.40 -13.92
CA LEU A 125 3.20 19.88 -15.03
C LEU A 125 2.05 18.98 -14.57
N GLY A 126 0.80 19.34 -14.91
CA GLY A 126 -0.42 18.56 -14.72
C GLY A 126 -1.02 18.62 -13.31
N ARG A 127 -0.41 19.32 -12.34
CA ARG A 127 -0.89 19.38 -10.95
C ARG A 127 -1.56 20.71 -10.57
N GLU A 128 -1.50 21.73 -11.42
CA GLU A 128 -2.11 23.03 -11.15
C GLU A 128 -3.64 22.92 -11.02
N THR A 129 -4.27 22.18 -11.93
CA THR A 129 -5.72 21.99 -11.95
C THR A 129 -6.18 20.76 -11.16
N MET A 130 -5.28 19.80 -10.88
CA MET A 130 -5.55 18.58 -10.14
C MET A 130 -4.39 18.29 -9.15
N PRO A 131 -4.28 19.06 -8.05
CA PRO A 131 -3.19 18.91 -7.08
C PRO A 131 -3.15 17.51 -6.42
N GLU A 132 -4.28 16.84 -6.31
CA GLU A 132 -4.40 15.47 -5.80
C GLU A 132 -3.64 14.43 -6.62
N THR A 133 -3.25 14.73 -7.87
CA THR A 133 -2.45 13.85 -8.71
C THR A 133 -1.07 13.54 -8.14
N VAL A 134 -0.56 14.38 -7.24
CA VAL A 134 0.65 14.12 -6.45
C VAL A 134 0.44 12.87 -5.56
N ALA A 135 -0.65 12.85 -4.80
CA ALA A 135 -1.02 11.69 -3.98
C ALA A 135 -1.32 10.45 -4.84
N TYR A 136 -2.03 10.62 -5.96
CA TYR A 136 -2.30 9.52 -6.90
C TYR A 136 -1.00 8.91 -7.44
N SER A 137 0.01 9.72 -7.71
CA SER A 137 1.32 9.24 -8.16
C SER A 137 1.98 8.35 -7.11
N ALA A 138 1.94 8.73 -5.83
CA ALA A 138 2.48 7.90 -4.75
C ALA A 138 1.67 6.59 -4.58
N VAL A 139 0.35 6.62 -4.78
CA VAL A 139 -0.48 5.41 -4.79
C VAL A 139 -0.12 4.48 -5.96
N MET A 140 0.24 5.02 -7.13
CA MET A 140 0.74 4.20 -8.24
C MET A 140 2.06 3.51 -7.90
N ALA A 141 2.99 4.19 -7.23
CA ALA A 141 4.23 3.58 -6.74
C ALA A 141 3.94 2.48 -5.70
N LEU A 142 3.00 2.72 -4.77
CA LEU A 142 2.54 1.70 -3.83
C LEU A 142 1.96 0.48 -4.54
N HIS A 143 1.11 0.68 -5.53
CA HIS A 143 0.51 -0.43 -6.27
C HIS A 143 1.56 -1.24 -7.05
N THR A 144 2.55 -0.56 -7.64
CA THR A 144 3.68 -1.22 -8.31
C THR A 144 4.52 -2.03 -7.31
N LEU A 145 4.84 -1.46 -6.13
CA LEU A 145 5.49 -2.16 -5.02
C LEU A 145 4.69 -3.42 -4.62
N TRP A 146 3.37 -3.30 -4.52
CA TRP A 146 2.50 -4.40 -4.10
C TRP A 146 2.52 -5.57 -5.07
N LEU A 147 2.50 -5.28 -6.38
CA LEU A 147 2.61 -6.31 -7.41
C LEU A 147 4.00 -6.95 -7.42
N ALA A 148 5.05 -6.13 -7.32
CA ALA A 148 6.43 -6.61 -7.25
C ALA A 148 6.65 -7.51 -6.02
N ALA A 149 6.20 -7.08 -4.85
CA ALA A 149 6.26 -7.88 -3.63
C ALA A 149 5.53 -9.22 -3.80
N ARG A 150 4.31 -9.21 -4.36
CA ARG A 150 3.56 -10.43 -4.61
C ARG A 150 4.27 -11.38 -5.58
N ALA A 151 4.96 -10.87 -6.60
CA ALA A 151 5.72 -11.68 -7.54
C ALA A 151 6.89 -12.42 -6.86
N GLU A 152 7.45 -11.85 -5.79
CA GLU A 152 8.49 -12.46 -4.94
C GLU A 152 7.90 -13.30 -3.78
N GLY A 153 6.57 -13.50 -3.73
CA GLY A 153 5.92 -14.20 -2.64
C GLY A 153 5.77 -13.38 -1.35
N VAL A 154 6.16 -12.11 -1.36
CA VAL A 154 6.04 -11.18 -0.22
C VAL A 154 4.63 -10.61 -0.16
N GLY A 155 4.03 -10.66 1.02
CA GLY A 155 2.77 -9.99 1.34
C GLY A 155 2.99 -8.51 1.66
N LEU A 156 2.00 -7.69 1.32
CA LEU A 156 1.93 -6.31 1.73
C LEU A 156 0.54 -6.03 2.30
N GLY A 157 0.50 -5.42 3.48
CA GLY A 157 -0.72 -4.90 4.11
C GLY A 157 -0.66 -3.38 4.18
N TRP A 158 -1.76 -2.71 3.84
CA TRP A 158 -1.89 -1.26 3.89
C TRP A 158 -2.76 -0.83 5.07
N VAL A 159 -2.15 -0.17 6.04
CA VAL A 159 -2.81 0.38 7.23
C VAL A 159 -3.10 1.85 7.02
N SER A 160 -4.39 2.21 7.07
CA SER A 160 -4.89 3.59 6.94
C SER A 160 -5.63 4.11 8.17
N ILE A 161 -5.90 3.25 9.17
CA ILE A 161 -6.59 3.62 10.42
C ILE A 161 -5.56 4.21 11.39
N LEU A 162 -5.07 5.42 11.05
CA LEU A 162 -4.02 6.14 11.76
C LEU A 162 -4.29 7.65 11.71
N ASP A 163 -3.90 8.37 12.74
CA ASP A 163 -3.87 9.84 12.73
C ASP A 163 -2.64 10.31 11.93
N GLN A 164 -2.89 10.90 10.77
CA GLN A 164 -1.83 11.35 9.87
C GLN A 164 -0.86 12.34 10.50
N ALA A 165 -1.36 13.22 11.40
CA ALA A 165 -0.51 14.18 12.10
C ALA A 165 0.36 13.49 13.16
N ALA A 166 -0.19 12.49 13.85
CA ALA A 166 0.57 11.66 14.78
C ALA A 166 1.67 10.87 14.07
N VAL A 167 1.35 10.24 12.94
CA VAL A 167 2.34 9.50 12.13
C VAL A 167 3.50 10.41 11.71
N ARG A 168 3.21 11.62 11.18
CA ARG A 168 4.28 12.57 10.80
C ARG A 168 5.17 12.94 11.99
N ARG A 169 4.60 13.19 13.16
CA ARG A 169 5.37 13.51 14.38
C ARG A 169 6.23 12.33 14.85
N VAL A 170 5.65 11.11 14.86
CA VAL A 170 6.35 9.89 15.29
C VAL A 170 7.54 9.59 14.39
N LEU A 171 7.37 9.78 13.07
CA LEU A 171 8.39 9.47 12.09
C LEU A 171 9.35 10.63 11.80
N ASP A 172 9.08 11.82 12.39
CA ASP A 172 9.92 13.02 12.26
C ASP A 172 10.14 13.39 10.76
N VAL A 173 9.03 13.47 10.02
CA VAL A 173 9.05 13.84 8.61
C VAL A 173 8.49 15.25 8.39
N PRO A 174 8.82 15.92 7.25
CA PRO A 174 8.30 17.24 6.93
C PRO A 174 6.78 17.34 7.03
N GLY A 175 6.28 18.48 7.58
CA GLY A 175 4.86 18.67 7.84
C GLY A 175 4.00 18.81 6.58
N ASP A 176 4.61 19.18 5.45
CA ASP A 176 3.99 19.31 4.14
C ASP A 176 3.88 17.98 3.37
N TRP A 177 4.51 16.91 3.88
CA TRP A 177 4.36 15.59 3.27
C TRP A 177 2.96 15.03 3.53
N LEU A 178 2.31 14.59 2.46
CA LEU A 178 0.99 13.95 2.50
C LEU A 178 1.15 12.48 2.89
N PHE A 179 0.56 12.08 4.00
CA PHE A 179 0.56 10.68 4.41
C PHE A 179 -0.33 9.86 3.48
N ILE A 180 0.22 8.81 2.86
CA ILE A 180 -0.50 7.89 1.97
C ILE A 180 -0.92 6.64 2.73
N GLY A 181 -0.04 6.08 3.56
CA GLY A 181 -0.36 4.90 4.36
C GLY A 181 0.86 4.31 5.04
N TYR A 182 0.59 3.42 5.99
CA TYR A 182 1.61 2.62 6.67
C TYR A 182 1.55 1.19 6.15
N LEU A 183 2.69 0.62 5.79
CA LEU A 183 2.79 -0.62 5.06
C LEU A 183 3.51 -1.66 5.92
N CYS A 184 2.92 -2.84 6.03
CA CYS A 184 3.51 -4.00 6.65
C CYS A 184 3.92 -4.97 5.54
N LEU A 185 5.21 -5.37 5.47
CA LEU A 185 5.74 -6.30 4.48
C LEU A 185 6.36 -7.51 5.16
N GLY A 186 6.14 -8.68 4.57
CA GLY A 186 6.67 -9.95 5.10
C GLY A 186 6.07 -11.14 4.37
N TRP A 187 6.44 -12.33 4.82
CA TRP A 187 5.87 -13.56 4.29
C TRP A 187 4.44 -13.75 4.82
N PRO A 188 3.44 -13.94 3.96
CA PRO A 188 2.09 -14.24 4.42
C PRO A 188 2.06 -15.50 5.27
N GLU A 189 1.25 -15.53 6.33
CA GLU A 189 1.02 -16.75 7.11
C GLU A 189 0.25 -17.79 6.27
N ALA A 190 -0.67 -17.33 5.43
CA ALA A 190 -1.43 -18.19 4.52
C ALA A 190 -1.67 -17.49 3.17
N GLU A 191 -1.74 -18.31 2.12
CA GLU A 191 -2.09 -17.89 0.77
C GLU A 191 -3.58 -18.12 0.51
N GLU A 192 -4.28 -17.07 0.11
CA GLU A 192 -5.73 -17.10 -0.03
C GLU A 192 -6.19 -16.60 -1.40
N ALA A 193 -7.05 -17.39 -2.06
CA ALA A 193 -7.55 -17.09 -3.40
C ALA A 193 -8.53 -15.91 -3.45
N SER A 194 -9.22 -15.59 -2.33
CA SER A 194 -10.20 -14.52 -2.22
C SER A 194 -9.80 -13.49 -1.14
N PRO A 195 -10.23 -12.23 -1.26
CA PRO A 195 -9.99 -11.22 -0.23
C PRO A 195 -10.55 -11.63 1.12
N GLU A 196 -9.83 -11.35 2.21
CA GLU A 196 -10.29 -11.67 3.57
C GLU A 196 -11.61 -10.97 3.90
N LEU A 197 -11.78 -9.71 3.52
CA LEU A 197 -13.02 -8.96 3.73
C LEU A 197 -14.23 -9.64 3.05
N GLU A 198 -14.03 -10.31 1.93
CA GLU A 198 -15.06 -11.06 1.23
C GLU A 198 -15.36 -12.37 1.96
N ARG A 199 -14.33 -13.10 2.43
CA ARG A 199 -14.49 -14.34 3.22
C ARG A 199 -15.21 -14.10 4.54
N LEU A 200 -14.90 -12.99 5.20
CA LEU A 200 -15.52 -12.59 6.46
C LEU A 200 -16.89 -11.93 6.29
N GLY A 201 -17.38 -11.77 5.06
CA GLY A 201 -18.71 -11.22 4.79
C GLY A 201 -18.83 -9.69 4.93
N TRP A 202 -17.68 -8.97 4.98
CA TRP A 202 -17.70 -7.52 5.08
C TRP A 202 -18.26 -6.85 3.82
N GLU A 203 -17.77 -7.26 2.63
CA GLU A 203 -18.23 -6.75 1.34
C GLU A 203 -17.87 -7.76 0.23
N LYS A 204 -18.51 -7.66 -0.94
CA LYS A 204 -18.25 -8.49 -2.12
C LYS A 204 -17.77 -7.65 -3.31
N ARG A 205 -16.92 -8.25 -4.16
CA ARG A 205 -16.55 -7.64 -5.44
C ARG A 205 -17.79 -7.51 -6.33
N ARG A 206 -17.87 -6.42 -7.07
CA ARG A 206 -18.93 -6.17 -8.04
C ARG A 206 -18.41 -6.30 -9.47
N PRO A 207 -19.22 -6.75 -10.42
CA PRO A 207 -18.85 -6.83 -11.83
C PRO A 207 -18.46 -5.46 -12.40
N ILE A 208 -17.48 -5.44 -13.30
CA ILE A 208 -17.05 -4.20 -13.96
C ILE A 208 -18.18 -3.56 -14.80
N ALA A 209 -19.12 -4.36 -15.30
CA ALA A 209 -20.26 -3.86 -16.05
C ALA A 209 -21.11 -2.84 -15.27
N GLU A 210 -21.17 -2.96 -13.93
CA GLU A 210 -21.86 -1.99 -13.06
C GLU A 210 -21.07 -0.68 -12.86
N ARG A 211 -19.84 -0.62 -13.32
CA ARG A 211 -18.91 0.50 -13.14
C ARG A 211 -18.55 1.20 -14.44
N LEU A 212 -18.94 0.62 -15.59
CA LEU A 212 -18.67 1.17 -16.91
C LEU A 212 -19.92 1.93 -17.41
N LEU A 213 -19.77 3.22 -17.59
CA LEU A 213 -20.80 4.06 -18.20
C LEU A 213 -20.41 4.37 -19.63
N ARG A 214 -21.33 4.20 -20.58
CA ARG A 214 -21.18 4.60 -21.97
C ARG A 214 -21.93 5.91 -22.20
N ARG A 215 -21.28 6.90 -22.80
CA ARG A 215 -21.85 8.20 -23.14
C ARG A 215 -21.67 8.44 -24.62
#